data_9dfd3d04d3d4e7c62cc450ea889fa615
#
_entry.id   9dfd3d04d3d4e7c62cc450ea889fa615
#
_cell.length_a   1.000
_cell.length_b   1.000
_cell.length_c   1.000
_cell.angle_alpha   90.00
_cell.angle_beta   90.00
_cell.angle_gamma   90.00
#
_symmetry.space_group_name_H-M   'P 1'
#
loop_
_entity.id
_entity.type
_entity.pdbx_description
1 polymer ?
#
loop_
_entity_poly.entity_id
_entity_poly.type
_entity_poly.pdbx_seq_one_letter_code
_entity_poly.pdbx_strand_id
1 'polypeptide(L)'
;PVTIVNDVNPIIMNNIKGNIEFDNVMFGYDSVDLENGKVENNILKNFSLKIENGKMIALVGPSGVGKTTLVQLIPRFYDVVSGSIRIDGVDIKKYELKSLRKNIGYVQQDVFIFGGTIKENILYGKPGATDEEVIGAAKKSDIHDFIMTLDEGYETIVGERGVTLSGGQKQRISIARIFLKDPRILILDEATSALDNITEAYIQKSLEKVIVGRTVVVVAHRLSTIQRADEIIVMSRDGIVQRGKHEELLAVEGHYSNLYNAQKEGFIR
;
A
#
# COMPACT_ATOMS: atom_id res chain seq x y z
N PRO A 1 -1.83 -11.77 -21.48
CA PRO A 1 -3.06 -12.48 -21.08
C PRO A 1 -3.43 -12.10 -19.65
N VAL A 2 -4.74 -11.88 -19.38
CA VAL A 2 -5.23 -11.67 -18.02
C VAL A 2 -5.21 -13.02 -17.32
N THR A 3 -4.31 -13.20 -16.35
CA THR A 3 -4.15 -14.47 -15.64
C THR A 3 -5.05 -14.57 -14.40
N ILE A 4 -5.43 -13.42 -13.81
CA ILE A 4 -6.28 -13.34 -12.63
C ILE A 4 -7.73 -13.07 -13.05
N VAL A 5 -8.60 -14.03 -12.77
CA VAL A 5 -10.03 -13.97 -13.11
C VAL A 5 -10.89 -14.16 -11.85
N ASN A 6 -12.15 -13.72 -11.93
CA ASN A 6 -13.13 -13.99 -10.88
C ASN A 6 -13.43 -15.50 -10.77
N ASP A 7 -13.84 -15.94 -9.58
CA ASP A 7 -14.49 -17.23 -9.38
C ASP A 7 -15.78 -17.30 -10.20
N VAL A 8 -16.31 -18.50 -10.41
CA VAL A 8 -17.57 -18.75 -11.15
C VAL A 8 -18.75 -18.06 -10.44
N ASN A 9 -18.76 -18.06 -9.11
CA ASN A 9 -19.76 -17.40 -8.27
C ASN A 9 -19.07 -16.49 -7.24
N PRO A 10 -18.57 -15.32 -7.68
CA PRO A 10 -17.78 -14.48 -6.81
C PRO A 10 -18.65 -13.78 -5.75
N ILE A 11 -18.12 -13.66 -4.55
CA ILE A 11 -18.74 -12.94 -3.43
C ILE A 11 -18.47 -11.45 -3.59
N ILE A 12 -19.51 -10.62 -3.53
CA ILE A 12 -19.31 -9.16 -3.47
C ILE A 12 -18.86 -8.77 -2.06
N MET A 13 -17.69 -8.14 -1.98
CA MET A 13 -17.13 -7.67 -0.72
C MET A 13 -17.82 -6.39 -0.24
N ASN A 14 -18.65 -6.50 0.79
CA ASN A 14 -19.37 -5.38 1.40
C ASN A 14 -19.12 -5.34 2.91
N ASN A 15 -19.10 -4.13 3.49
CA ASN A 15 -19.05 -3.89 4.95
C ASN A 15 -17.97 -4.69 5.70
N ILE A 16 -16.76 -4.73 5.18
CA ILE A 16 -15.64 -5.44 5.78
C ILE A 16 -15.12 -4.73 7.03
N LYS A 17 -14.62 -5.53 7.97
CA LYS A 17 -13.84 -5.04 9.13
C LYS A 17 -12.40 -4.73 8.70
N GLY A 18 -11.81 -5.62 7.89
CA GLY A 18 -10.46 -5.47 7.35
C GLY A 18 -9.41 -6.28 8.10
N ASN A 19 -9.77 -7.41 8.73
CA ASN A 19 -8.79 -8.37 9.22
C ASN A 19 -8.14 -9.06 8.02
N ILE A 20 -6.81 -9.21 8.04
CA ILE A 20 -6.07 -9.87 6.96
C ILE A 20 -5.32 -11.06 7.55
N GLU A 21 -5.41 -12.21 6.90
CA GLU A 21 -4.70 -13.42 7.30
C GLU A 21 -3.97 -14.03 6.10
N PHE A 22 -2.67 -14.24 6.25
CA PHE A 22 -1.84 -15.07 5.39
C PHE A 22 -1.68 -16.43 6.10
N ASP A 23 -2.02 -17.51 5.44
CA ASP A 23 -1.98 -18.86 6.00
C ASP A 23 -1.11 -19.75 5.12
N ASN A 24 0.11 -20.07 5.58
CA ASN A 24 1.10 -20.90 4.91
C ASN A 24 1.33 -20.52 3.44
N VAL A 25 1.40 -19.22 3.14
CA VAL A 25 1.52 -18.69 1.78
C VAL A 25 2.88 -19.01 1.17
N MET A 26 2.84 -19.58 -0.04
CA MET A 26 3.99 -19.76 -0.92
C MET A 26 3.78 -18.95 -2.19
N PHE A 27 4.80 -18.17 -2.59
CA PHE A 27 4.73 -17.35 -3.79
C PHE A 27 6.11 -17.12 -4.42
N GLY A 28 6.15 -17.11 -5.75
CA GLY A 28 7.25 -16.67 -6.62
C GLY A 28 6.70 -16.14 -7.92
N TYR A 29 7.44 -15.23 -8.61
CA TYR A 29 7.01 -14.61 -9.87
C TYR A 29 7.21 -15.52 -11.09
N ASP A 30 8.17 -16.42 -11.01
CA ASP A 30 8.43 -17.36 -12.10
C ASP A 30 7.32 -18.40 -12.17
N SER A 31 6.87 -18.67 -13.37
CA SER A 31 5.80 -19.65 -13.64
C SER A 31 6.11 -20.97 -12.98
N VAL A 32 5.09 -21.51 -12.31
CA VAL A 32 5.09 -22.90 -11.87
C VAL A 32 5.50 -23.76 -13.08
N ASP A 33 6.61 -24.47 -12.95
CA ASP A 33 6.89 -25.59 -13.85
C ASP A 33 5.77 -26.61 -13.64
N LEU A 34 4.81 -26.62 -14.56
CA LEU A 34 3.58 -27.42 -14.47
C LEU A 34 3.90 -28.94 -14.50
N GLU A 35 5.09 -29.33 -14.94
CA GLU A 35 5.49 -30.74 -15.00
C GLU A 35 6.06 -31.26 -13.66
N ASN A 36 6.72 -30.38 -12.87
CA ASN A 36 7.40 -30.79 -11.64
C ASN A 36 6.86 -30.16 -10.35
N GLY A 37 5.93 -29.21 -10.41
CA GLY A 37 5.36 -28.54 -9.24
C GLY A 37 6.36 -27.73 -8.39
N LYS A 38 7.58 -27.51 -8.92
CA LYS A 38 8.63 -26.75 -8.25
C LYS A 38 8.63 -25.31 -8.74
N VAL A 39 8.42 -24.36 -7.83
CA VAL A 39 8.71 -22.95 -8.04
C VAL A 39 10.18 -22.74 -7.71
N GLU A 40 11.03 -22.54 -8.71
CA GLU A 40 12.47 -22.44 -8.49
C GLU A 40 12.88 -21.21 -7.67
N ASN A 41 12.10 -20.12 -7.68
CA ASN A 41 12.41 -18.88 -6.98
C ASN A 41 11.26 -18.43 -6.05
N ASN A 42 11.02 -19.20 -4.97
CA ASN A 42 10.04 -18.78 -3.95
C ASN A 42 10.53 -17.56 -3.18
N ILE A 43 9.81 -16.45 -3.32
CA ILE A 43 10.03 -15.21 -2.56
C ILE A 43 9.41 -15.35 -1.16
N LEU A 44 8.22 -15.93 -1.07
CA LEU A 44 7.56 -16.27 0.19
C LEU A 44 7.50 -17.79 0.33
N LYS A 45 7.91 -18.30 1.51
CA LYS A 45 7.94 -19.72 1.84
C LYS A 45 7.19 -19.95 3.14
N ASN A 46 6.05 -20.66 3.09
CA ASN A 46 5.22 -20.96 4.26
C ASN A 46 4.95 -19.74 5.16
N PHE A 47 4.70 -18.59 4.51
CA PHE A 47 4.53 -17.32 5.19
C PHE A 47 3.15 -17.25 5.85
N SER A 48 3.12 -16.98 7.16
CA SER A 48 1.89 -16.82 7.93
C SER A 48 1.94 -15.54 8.74
N LEU A 49 0.88 -14.73 8.64
CA LEU A 49 0.74 -13.46 9.35
C LEU A 49 -0.74 -13.15 9.54
N LYS A 50 -1.10 -12.69 10.74
CA LYS A 50 -2.43 -12.14 11.03
C LYS A 50 -2.31 -10.67 11.34
N ILE A 51 -3.17 -9.86 10.70
CA ILE A 51 -3.29 -8.42 10.89
C ILE A 51 -4.71 -8.13 11.33
N GLU A 52 -4.86 -7.62 12.53
CA GLU A 52 -6.16 -7.25 13.08
C GLU A 52 -6.69 -5.97 12.44
N ASN A 53 -8.00 -5.86 12.32
CA ASN A 53 -8.61 -4.65 11.81
C ASN A 53 -8.25 -3.42 12.64
N GLY A 54 -8.09 -2.28 11.95
CA GLY A 54 -7.76 -1.01 12.58
C GLY A 54 -6.31 -0.87 13.05
N LYS A 55 -5.45 -1.89 12.83
CA LYS A 55 -4.03 -1.86 13.19
C LYS A 55 -3.17 -1.38 12.03
N MET A 56 -2.09 -0.69 12.37
CA MET A 56 -1.02 -0.31 11.45
C MET A 56 0.18 -1.25 11.63
N ILE A 57 0.50 -2.01 10.60
CA ILE A 57 1.64 -2.94 10.59
C ILE A 57 2.75 -2.38 9.69
N ALA A 58 3.97 -2.28 10.21
CA ALA A 58 5.14 -1.92 9.44
C ALA A 58 5.95 -3.16 9.03
N LEU A 59 6.13 -3.34 7.73
CA LEU A 59 7.03 -4.36 7.18
C LEU A 59 8.41 -3.76 7.00
N VAL A 60 9.42 -4.32 7.67
CA VAL A 60 10.82 -3.88 7.60
C VAL A 60 11.74 -5.06 7.25
N GLY A 61 12.88 -4.77 6.69
CA GLY A 61 13.87 -5.78 6.31
C GLY A 61 14.66 -5.37 5.07
N PRO A 62 15.70 -6.12 4.69
CA PRO A 62 16.53 -5.83 3.52
C PRO A 62 15.72 -5.76 2.20
N SER A 63 16.29 -5.13 1.18
CA SER A 63 15.69 -5.15 -0.17
C SER A 63 15.63 -6.59 -0.71
N GLY A 64 14.57 -6.91 -1.45
CA GLY A 64 14.41 -8.22 -2.09
C GLY A 64 13.89 -9.35 -1.19
N VAL A 65 13.55 -9.10 0.09
CA VAL A 65 13.00 -10.15 0.99
C VAL A 65 11.49 -10.40 0.80
N GLY A 66 10.84 -9.69 -0.14
CA GLY A 66 9.43 -9.92 -0.47
C GLY A 66 8.42 -8.98 0.19
N LYS A 67 8.83 -7.85 0.81
CA LYS A 67 7.90 -6.88 1.42
C LYS A 67 6.86 -6.34 0.41
N THR A 68 7.32 -5.78 -0.70
CA THR A 68 6.44 -5.29 -1.78
C THR A 68 5.60 -6.42 -2.39
N THR A 69 6.19 -7.61 -2.56
CA THR A 69 5.46 -8.80 -3.02
C THR A 69 4.30 -9.13 -2.08
N LEU A 70 4.56 -9.15 -0.77
CA LEU A 70 3.54 -9.44 0.23
C LEU A 70 2.32 -8.50 0.12
N VAL A 71 2.57 -7.19 0.02
CA VAL A 71 1.48 -6.20 -0.07
C VAL A 71 0.75 -6.25 -1.41
N GLN A 72 1.41 -6.66 -2.50
CA GLN A 72 0.79 -6.84 -3.81
C GLN A 72 -0.14 -8.06 -3.88
N LEU A 73 0.04 -9.04 -3.01
CA LEU A 73 -0.85 -10.20 -2.92
C LEU A 73 -2.21 -9.85 -2.29
N ILE A 74 -2.28 -8.85 -1.40
CA ILE A 74 -3.53 -8.46 -0.72
C ILE A 74 -4.63 -8.03 -1.72
N PRO A 75 -4.37 -7.12 -2.71
CA PRO A 75 -5.35 -6.76 -3.74
C PRO A 75 -5.47 -7.81 -4.85
N ARG A 76 -4.85 -8.99 -4.66
CA ARG A 76 -4.83 -10.08 -5.63
C ARG A 76 -4.33 -9.60 -7.00
N PHE A 77 -3.14 -8.97 -7.03
CA PHE A 77 -2.45 -8.70 -8.29
C PHE A 77 -1.81 -9.97 -8.84
N TYR A 78 -1.54 -10.93 -7.95
CA TYR A 78 -1.05 -12.27 -8.24
C TYR A 78 -1.81 -13.29 -7.39
N ASP A 79 -1.93 -14.53 -7.86
CA ASP A 79 -2.43 -15.64 -7.07
C ASP A 79 -1.25 -16.38 -6.41
N VAL A 80 -1.46 -16.85 -5.19
CA VAL A 80 -0.47 -17.65 -4.45
C VAL A 80 -0.36 -19.06 -5.03
N VAL A 81 0.83 -19.65 -4.97
CA VAL A 81 1.12 -21.03 -5.41
C VAL A 81 0.47 -22.04 -4.47
N SER A 82 0.61 -21.82 -3.15
CA SER A 82 -0.07 -22.60 -2.12
C SER A 82 -0.37 -21.74 -0.90
N GLY A 83 -1.16 -22.28 0.02
CA GLY A 83 -1.71 -21.52 1.14
C GLY A 83 -2.90 -20.66 0.74
N SER A 84 -3.31 -19.76 1.61
CA SER A 84 -4.44 -18.85 1.36
C SER A 84 -4.21 -17.48 1.95
N ILE A 85 -4.83 -16.46 1.35
CA ILE A 85 -4.94 -15.12 1.90
C ILE A 85 -6.42 -14.87 2.14
N ARG A 86 -6.76 -14.47 3.36
CA ARG A 86 -8.16 -14.23 3.75
C ARG A 86 -8.34 -12.79 4.23
N ILE A 87 -9.48 -12.22 3.89
CA ILE A 87 -9.96 -10.97 4.48
C ILE A 87 -11.26 -11.27 5.20
N ASP A 88 -11.31 -10.95 6.51
CA ASP A 88 -12.44 -11.29 7.41
C ASP A 88 -12.85 -12.77 7.34
N GLY A 89 -11.86 -13.67 7.25
CA GLY A 89 -12.06 -15.13 7.21
C GLY A 89 -12.41 -15.70 5.83
N VAL A 90 -12.66 -14.88 4.82
CA VAL A 90 -12.98 -15.33 3.45
C VAL A 90 -11.75 -15.23 2.56
N ASP A 91 -11.42 -16.31 1.84
CA ASP A 91 -10.31 -16.32 0.87
C ASP A 91 -10.53 -15.26 -0.21
N ILE A 92 -9.47 -14.45 -0.50
CA ILE A 92 -9.53 -13.37 -1.49
C ILE A 92 -9.85 -13.88 -2.90
N LYS A 93 -9.59 -15.16 -3.21
CA LYS A 93 -9.94 -15.79 -4.48
C LYS A 93 -11.44 -15.91 -4.71
N LYS A 94 -12.23 -15.97 -3.61
CA LYS A 94 -13.69 -16.05 -3.66
C LYS A 94 -14.38 -14.72 -3.86
N TYR A 95 -13.68 -13.60 -3.62
CA TYR A 95 -14.26 -12.29 -3.83
C TYR A 95 -14.26 -11.87 -5.30
N GLU A 96 -15.29 -11.09 -5.68
CA GLU A 96 -15.26 -10.36 -6.95
C GLU A 96 -14.10 -9.36 -6.93
N LEU A 97 -13.21 -9.42 -7.93
CA LEU A 97 -11.99 -8.60 -7.99
C LEU A 97 -12.26 -7.09 -7.88
N LYS A 98 -13.34 -6.61 -8.51
CA LYS A 98 -13.72 -5.20 -8.47
C LYS A 98 -14.12 -4.77 -7.06
N SER A 99 -14.91 -5.57 -6.36
CA SER A 99 -15.35 -5.30 -4.99
C SER A 99 -14.20 -5.46 -3.99
N LEU A 100 -13.31 -6.45 -4.15
CA LEU A 100 -12.09 -6.61 -3.37
C LEU A 100 -11.21 -5.36 -3.47
N ARG A 101 -10.85 -4.96 -4.70
CA ARG A 101 -9.97 -3.82 -4.96
C ARG A 101 -10.60 -2.48 -4.60
N LYS A 102 -11.94 -2.36 -4.60
CA LYS A 102 -12.65 -1.17 -4.12
C LYS A 102 -12.39 -0.92 -2.64
N ASN A 103 -12.31 -1.97 -1.83
CA ASN A 103 -12.09 -1.89 -0.38
C ASN A 103 -10.61 -1.77 0.03
N ILE A 104 -9.68 -1.82 -0.92
CA ILE A 104 -8.23 -1.72 -0.69
C ILE A 104 -7.70 -0.47 -1.39
N GLY A 105 -7.11 0.45 -0.61
CA GLY A 105 -6.34 1.58 -1.12
C GLY A 105 -4.87 1.19 -1.26
N TYR A 106 -4.22 1.61 -2.34
CA TYR A 106 -2.81 1.35 -2.57
C TYR A 106 -2.11 2.67 -2.95
N VAL A 107 -1.19 3.12 -2.13
CA VAL A 107 -0.33 4.28 -2.39
C VAL A 107 1.06 3.74 -2.74
N GLN A 108 1.47 3.94 -3.98
CA GLN A 108 2.76 3.50 -4.51
C GLN A 108 3.82 4.59 -4.37
N GLN A 109 5.08 4.19 -4.40
CA GLN A 109 6.23 5.09 -4.48
C GLN A 109 6.16 5.96 -5.74
N ASP A 110 6.04 5.34 -6.90
CA ASP A 110 5.90 6.01 -8.17
C ASP A 110 4.42 6.21 -8.52
N VAL A 111 3.95 7.43 -8.33
CA VAL A 111 2.57 7.79 -8.62
C VAL A 111 2.37 7.99 -10.11
N PHE A 112 1.50 7.18 -10.68
CA PHE A 112 1.06 7.36 -12.06
C PHE A 112 -0.04 8.43 -12.15
N ILE A 113 0.19 9.41 -13.05
CA ILE A 113 -0.80 10.42 -13.43
C ILE A 113 -1.26 10.11 -14.85
N PHE A 114 -2.55 9.89 -14.99
CA PHE A 114 -3.17 9.65 -16.29
C PHE A 114 -3.26 10.95 -17.08
N GLY A 115 -3.15 10.87 -18.41
CA GLY A 115 -3.46 12.00 -19.28
C GLY A 115 -4.91 12.42 -19.14
N GLY A 116 -5.14 13.72 -18.83
CA GLY A 116 -6.45 14.26 -18.57
C GLY A 116 -6.40 15.38 -17.52
N THR A 117 -7.56 15.80 -17.01
CA THR A 117 -7.61 16.88 -16.01
C THR A 117 -7.18 16.42 -14.62
N ILE A 118 -6.84 17.34 -13.74
CA ILE A 118 -6.59 17.04 -12.31
C ILE A 118 -7.84 16.42 -11.67
N LYS A 119 -9.03 16.95 -12.00
CA LYS A 119 -10.31 16.42 -11.54
C LYS A 119 -10.50 14.96 -11.93
N GLU A 120 -10.30 14.62 -13.20
CA GLU A 120 -10.37 13.25 -13.69
C GLU A 120 -9.38 12.34 -12.95
N ASN A 121 -8.16 12.81 -12.74
CA ASN A 121 -7.17 12.07 -11.97
C ASN A 121 -7.61 11.78 -10.54
N ILE A 122 -8.28 12.69 -9.86
CA ILE A 122 -8.83 12.44 -8.50
C ILE A 122 -10.03 11.49 -8.58
N LEU A 123 -10.90 11.65 -9.59
CA LEU A 123 -12.08 10.81 -9.81
C LEU A 123 -11.76 9.32 -10.02
N TYR A 124 -10.52 8.95 -10.41
CA TYR A 124 -10.10 7.54 -10.42
C TYR A 124 -10.29 6.83 -9.07
N GLY A 125 -10.27 7.58 -7.96
CA GLY A 125 -10.55 7.03 -6.63
C GLY A 125 -12.00 6.53 -6.49
N LYS A 126 -12.96 7.28 -7.07
CA LYS A 126 -14.41 6.96 -7.02
C LYS A 126 -15.07 7.55 -8.27
N PRO A 127 -15.19 6.77 -9.36
CA PRO A 127 -15.91 7.21 -10.54
C PRO A 127 -17.35 7.58 -10.19
N GLY A 128 -17.80 8.74 -10.69
CA GLY A 128 -19.15 9.27 -10.41
C GLY A 128 -19.29 10.04 -9.09
N ALA A 129 -18.18 10.35 -8.40
CA ALA A 129 -18.21 11.29 -7.28
C ALA A 129 -18.59 12.69 -7.73
N THR A 130 -19.21 13.48 -6.83
CA THR A 130 -19.59 14.87 -7.10
C THR A 130 -18.36 15.78 -7.03
N ASP A 131 -18.48 17.02 -7.56
CA ASP A 131 -17.41 18.01 -7.51
C ASP A 131 -17.07 18.37 -6.06
N GLU A 132 -18.07 18.44 -5.18
CA GLU A 132 -17.85 18.71 -3.74
C GLU A 132 -17.06 17.58 -3.08
N GLU A 133 -17.30 16.33 -3.43
CA GLU A 133 -16.54 15.18 -2.94
C GLU A 133 -15.08 15.24 -3.42
N VAL A 134 -14.85 15.59 -4.69
CA VAL A 134 -13.51 15.78 -5.27
C VAL A 134 -12.76 16.89 -4.58
N ILE A 135 -13.38 18.08 -4.42
CA ILE A 135 -12.79 19.22 -3.72
C ILE A 135 -12.51 18.88 -2.26
N GLY A 136 -13.43 18.18 -1.59
CA GLY A 136 -13.26 17.71 -0.22
C GLY A 136 -12.05 16.76 -0.06
N ALA A 137 -11.85 15.84 -1.01
CA ALA A 137 -10.70 14.94 -1.05
C ALA A 137 -9.39 15.72 -1.30
N ALA A 138 -9.40 16.68 -2.22
CA ALA A 138 -8.25 17.54 -2.51
C ALA A 138 -7.83 18.40 -1.32
N LYS A 139 -8.79 18.94 -0.56
CA LYS A 139 -8.53 19.68 0.68
C LYS A 139 -7.92 18.79 1.76
N LYS A 140 -8.43 17.57 1.95
CA LYS A 140 -7.89 16.62 2.93
C LYS A 140 -6.46 16.18 2.62
N SER A 141 -6.10 16.12 1.34
CA SER A 141 -4.74 15.77 0.86
C SER A 141 -3.81 16.97 0.69
N ASP A 142 -4.24 18.18 1.11
CA ASP A 142 -3.48 19.43 1.05
C ASP A 142 -3.01 19.79 -0.40
N ILE A 143 -3.75 19.37 -1.47
CA ILE A 143 -3.46 19.71 -2.88
C ILE A 143 -4.38 20.80 -3.43
N HIS A 144 -5.51 21.10 -2.76
CA HIS A 144 -6.51 22.07 -3.22
C HIS A 144 -5.93 23.44 -3.51
N ASP A 145 -5.19 24.01 -2.57
CA ASP A 145 -4.65 25.37 -2.69
C ASP A 145 -3.71 25.49 -3.88
N PHE A 146 -2.88 24.47 -4.13
CA PHE A 146 -2.06 24.40 -5.35
C PHE A 146 -2.93 24.37 -6.60
N ILE A 147 -3.98 23.54 -6.65
CA ILE A 147 -4.89 23.47 -7.81
C ILE A 147 -5.48 24.83 -8.10
N MET A 148 -5.85 25.59 -7.07
CA MET A 148 -6.44 26.94 -7.22
C MET A 148 -5.45 28.00 -7.68
N THR A 149 -4.14 27.72 -7.71
CA THR A 149 -3.14 28.62 -8.31
C THR A 149 -3.00 28.44 -9.82
N LEU A 150 -3.58 27.39 -10.38
CA LEU A 150 -3.53 27.10 -11.82
C LEU A 150 -4.66 27.83 -12.55
N ASP A 151 -4.39 28.31 -13.76
CA ASP A 151 -5.33 29.11 -14.55
C ASP A 151 -6.68 28.41 -14.76
N GLU A 152 -6.66 27.10 -15.02
CA GLU A 152 -7.86 26.27 -15.24
C GLU A 152 -8.27 25.46 -13.99
N GLY A 153 -7.60 25.66 -12.85
CA GLY A 153 -7.90 24.99 -11.60
C GLY A 153 -7.99 23.45 -11.76
N TYR A 154 -9.13 22.87 -11.38
CA TYR A 154 -9.37 21.42 -11.48
C TYR A 154 -9.45 20.90 -12.92
N GLU A 155 -9.74 21.74 -13.90
CA GLU A 155 -9.82 21.37 -15.33
C GLU A 155 -8.43 21.45 -16.01
N THR A 156 -7.38 21.84 -15.27
CA THR A 156 -6.01 21.85 -15.79
C THR A 156 -5.61 20.46 -16.26
N ILE A 157 -5.20 20.38 -17.53
CA ILE A 157 -4.71 19.13 -18.15
C ILE A 157 -3.32 18.80 -17.62
N VAL A 158 -3.11 17.57 -17.19
CA VAL A 158 -1.84 17.05 -16.66
C VAL A 158 -1.45 15.75 -17.38
N GLY A 159 -0.21 15.29 -17.19
CA GLY A 159 0.32 14.11 -17.86
C GLY A 159 1.24 14.48 -19.02
N GLU A 160 1.42 13.56 -20.01
CA GLU A 160 2.42 13.73 -21.09
C GLU A 160 2.24 14.97 -21.96
N ARG A 161 1.02 15.50 -22.06
CA ARG A 161 0.65 16.65 -22.91
C ARG A 161 0.17 17.87 -22.14
N GLY A 162 0.33 17.88 -20.83
CA GLY A 162 -0.17 18.93 -19.94
C GLY A 162 0.89 19.43 -18.97
N VAL A 163 0.42 20.12 -17.91
CA VAL A 163 1.29 20.63 -16.86
C VAL A 163 2.05 19.50 -16.18
N THR A 164 3.37 19.67 -16.06
CA THR A 164 4.22 18.74 -15.34
C THR A 164 4.10 18.97 -13.83
N LEU A 165 3.60 17.95 -13.13
CA LEU A 165 3.49 17.96 -11.67
C LEU A 165 4.79 17.51 -11.00
N SER A 166 5.15 18.15 -9.89
CA SER A 166 6.25 17.69 -9.03
C SER A 166 5.90 16.33 -8.37
N GLY A 167 6.90 15.61 -7.88
CA GLY A 167 6.69 14.35 -7.16
C GLY A 167 5.72 14.49 -5.99
N GLY A 168 5.85 15.56 -5.20
CA GLY A 168 4.95 15.83 -4.08
C GLY A 168 3.51 16.17 -4.49
N GLN A 169 3.32 16.84 -5.62
CA GLN A 169 1.99 17.13 -6.17
C GLN A 169 1.31 15.83 -6.65
N LYS A 170 2.04 14.97 -7.37
CA LYS A 170 1.57 13.64 -7.79
C LYS A 170 1.17 12.81 -6.59
N GLN A 171 1.99 12.78 -5.54
CA GLN A 171 1.72 12.02 -4.32
C GLN A 171 0.46 12.52 -3.61
N ARG A 172 0.26 13.83 -3.49
CA ARG A 172 -0.95 14.41 -2.89
C ARG A 172 -2.21 14.12 -3.71
N ILE A 173 -2.13 14.07 -5.05
CA ILE A 173 -3.23 13.59 -5.91
C ILE A 173 -3.52 12.11 -5.63
N SER A 174 -2.50 11.27 -5.48
CA SER A 174 -2.69 9.86 -5.11
C SER A 174 -3.39 9.71 -3.75
N ILE A 175 -3.02 10.53 -2.78
CA ILE A 175 -3.68 10.55 -1.46
C ILE A 175 -5.13 11.06 -1.58
N ALA A 176 -5.40 12.07 -2.44
CA ALA A 176 -6.77 12.53 -2.73
C ALA A 176 -7.64 11.39 -3.29
N ARG A 177 -7.09 10.56 -4.19
CA ARG A 177 -7.78 9.34 -4.69
C ARG A 177 -8.17 8.41 -3.54
N ILE A 178 -7.30 8.25 -2.53
CA ILE A 178 -7.58 7.40 -1.37
C ILE A 178 -8.66 8.02 -0.48
N PHE A 179 -8.62 9.33 -0.22
CA PHE A 179 -9.68 10.01 0.54
C PHE A 179 -11.05 9.87 -0.14
N LEU A 180 -11.07 10.00 -1.48
CA LEU A 180 -12.30 9.88 -2.27
C LEU A 180 -12.83 8.43 -2.31
N LYS A 181 -11.92 7.45 -2.37
CA LYS A 181 -12.24 6.01 -2.41
C LYS A 181 -12.72 5.49 -1.07
N ASP A 182 -12.20 6.03 0.05
CA ASP A 182 -12.45 5.65 1.44
C ASP A 182 -12.37 4.14 1.72
N PRO A 183 -11.23 3.49 1.44
CA PRO A 183 -11.07 2.05 1.61
C PRO A 183 -10.90 1.66 3.08
N ARG A 184 -11.27 0.44 3.45
CA ARG A 184 -11.06 -0.11 4.81
C ARG A 184 -9.64 -0.62 5.04
N ILE A 185 -8.98 -1.07 3.99
CA ILE A 185 -7.59 -1.54 4.03
C ILE A 185 -6.75 -0.56 3.22
N LEU A 186 -5.62 -0.14 3.77
CA LEU A 186 -4.68 0.78 3.14
C LEU A 186 -3.29 0.14 3.06
N ILE A 187 -2.71 0.16 1.88
CA ILE A 187 -1.34 -0.27 1.62
C ILE A 187 -0.53 0.96 1.27
N LEU A 188 0.58 1.18 1.99
CA LEU A 188 1.54 2.24 1.74
C LEU A 188 2.88 1.61 1.37
N ASP A 189 3.27 1.73 0.10
CA ASP A 189 4.52 1.16 -0.40
C ASP A 189 5.49 2.31 -0.72
N GLU A 190 6.45 2.55 0.19
CA GLU A 190 7.47 3.60 0.09
C GLU A 190 6.96 5.02 -0.26
N ALA A 191 5.80 5.39 0.23
CA ALA A 191 5.04 6.57 -0.20
C ALA A 191 5.78 7.93 -0.13
N THR A 192 7.02 8.00 0.38
CA THR A 192 7.73 9.27 0.61
C THR A 192 9.23 9.27 0.24
N SER A 193 9.76 8.21 -0.36
CA SER A 193 11.17 8.17 -0.79
C SER A 193 11.39 9.14 -1.95
N ALA A 194 12.39 10.04 -1.87
CA ALA A 194 12.80 11.00 -2.90
C ALA A 194 12.11 12.39 -2.90
N LEU A 195 11.52 12.83 -1.80
CA LEU A 195 10.93 14.16 -1.66
C LEU A 195 11.79 15.07 -0.78
N ASP A 196 11.71 16.39 -1.00
CA ASP A 196 12.28 17.36 -0.09
C ASP A 196 11.57 17.36 1.27
N ASN A 197 12.27 17.77 2.33
CA ASN A 197 11.78 17.69 3.71
C ASN A 197 10.45 18.44 3.97
N ILE A 198 10.21 19.55 3.26
CA ILE A 198 8.99 20.37 3.43
C ILE A 198 7.80 19.64 2.79
N THR A 199 7.95 19.23 1.56
CA THR A 199 6.94 18.46 0.83
C THR A 199 6.61 17.16 1.54
N GLU A 200 7.62 16.50 2.10
CA GLU A 200 7.44 15.30 2.89
C GLU A 200 6.56 15.54 4.12
N ALA A 201 6.81 16.62 4.88
CA ALA A 201 6.02 16.94 6.07
C ALA A 201 4.52 17.10 5.74
N TYR A 202 4.19 17.74 4.60
CA TYR A 202 2.80 17.86 4.14
C TYR A 202 2.18 16.51 3.79
N ILE A 203 2.93 15.64 3.10
CA ILE A 203 2.47 14.30 2.73
C ILE A 203 2.26 13.45 3.98
N GLN A 204 3.19 13.49 4.92
CA GLN A 204 3.10 12.76 6.18
C GLN A 204 1.84 13.17 6.97
N LYS A 205 1.55 14.48 7.06
CA LYS A 205 0.34 14.99 7.69
C LYS A 205 -0.94 14.51 6.99
N SER A 206 -0.93 14.42 5.67
CA SER A 206 -2.06 13.90 4.88
C SER A 206 -2.21 12.38 5.07
N LEU A 207 -1.10 11.63 5.13
CA LEU A 207 -1.10 10.21 5.45
C LEU A 207 -1.63 9.93 6.86
N GLU A 208 -1.26 10.72 7.86
CA GLU A 208 -1.79 10.61 9.22
C GLU A 208 -3.32 10.73 9.28
N LYS A 209 -3.90 11.62 8.48
CA LYS A 209 -5.36 11.74 8.38
C LYS A 209 -6.00 10.52 7.71
N VAL A 210 -5.34 9.96 6.68
CA VAL A 210 -5.91 8.87 5.89
C VAL A 210 -5.81 7.51 6.55
N ILE A 211 -4.87 7.29 7.48
CA ILE A 211 -4.73 6.01 8.19
C ILE A 211 -5.77 5.77 9.28
N VAL A 212 -6.39 6.84 9.80
CA VAL A 212 -7.32 6.75 10.93
C VAL A 212 -8.49 5.81 10.64
N GLY A 213 -8.71 4.83 11.51
CA GLY A 213 -9.83 3.88 11.44
C GLY A 213 -9.72 2.83 10.34
N ARG A 214 -8.52 2.64 9.76
CA ARG A 214 -8.25 1.65 8.70
C ARG A 214 -7.24 0.61 9.16
N THR A 215 -7.29 -0.56 8.55
CA THR A 215 -6.19 -1.51 8.64
C THR A 215 -5.10 -1.08 7.66
N VAL A 216 -3.89 -0.86 8.15
CA VAL A 216 -2.80 -0.29 7.36
C VAL A 216 -1.62 -1.25 7.30
N VAL A 217 -1.15 -1.54 6.11
CA VAL A 217 0.10 -2.27 5.89
C VAL A 217 1.08 -1.35 5.19
N VAL A 218 2.18 -1.04 5.86
CA VAL A 218 3.18 -0.13 5.31
C VAL A 218 4.50 -0.87 5.06
N VAL A 219 5.03 -0.77 3.84
CA VAL A 219 6.41 -1.11 3.54
C VAL A 219 7.24 0.11 3.93
N ALA A 220 7.91 0.01 5.08
CA ALA A 220 8.50 1.17 5.70
C ALA A 220 10.00 1.26 5.41
N HIS A 221 10.40 2.39 4.86
CA HIS A 221 11.80 2.79 4.68
C HIS A 221 12.19 3.97 5.57
N ARG A 222 11.24 4.55 6.33
CA ARG A 222 11.50 5.71 7.21
C ARG A 222 11.21 5.38 8.67
N LEU A 223 12.15 5.75 9.53
CA LEU A 223 12.07 5.50 10.97
C LEU A 223 10.79 6.10 11.60
N SER A 224 10.39 7.31 11.20
CA SER A 224 9.18 7.98 11.71
C SER A 224 7.90 7.18 11.46
N THR A 225 7.80 6.49 10.33
CA THR A 225 6.67 5.63 9.98
C THR A 225 6.71 4.32 10.77
N ILE A 226 7.90 3.73 10.91
CA ILE A 226 8.11 2.48 11.65
C ILE A 226 7.74 2.65 13.13
N GLN A 227 8.17 3.75 13.75
CA GLN A 227 7.95 4.03 15.18
C GLN A 227 6.46 4.17 15.56
N ARG A 228 5.60 4.55 14.59
CA ARG A 228 4.16 4.74 14.81
C ARG A 228 3.34 3.49 14.58
N ALA A 229 3.92 2.42 14.07
CA ALA A 229 3.21 1.19 13.83
C ALA A 229 2.77 0.52 15.14
N ASP A 230 1.57 -0.04 15.16
CA ASP A 230 1.09 -0.86 16.27
C ASP A 230 1.95 -2.11 16.46
N GLU A 231 2.46 -2.64 15.34
CA GLU A 231 3.36 -3.77 15.32
C GLU A 231 4.33 -3.68 14.12
N ILE A 232 5.56 -4.08 14.33
CA ILE A 232 6.60 -4.16 13.32
C ILE A 232 6.87 -5.62 13.02
N ILE A 233 6.89 -5.96 11.74
CA ILE A 233 7.21 -7.29 11.23
C ILE A 233 8.55 -7.21 10.52
N VAL A 234 9.57 -7.84 11.09
CA VAL A 234 10.92 -7.89 10.51
C VAL A 234 11.03 -9.11 9.63
N MET A 235 11.24 -8.88 8.35
CA MET A 235 11.32 -9.92 7.33
C MET A 235 12.77 -10.19 6.92
N SER A 236 13.09 -11.47 6.72
CA SER A 236 14.30 -11.96 6.07
C SER A 236 13.94 -12.91 4.92
N ARG A 237 14.95 -13.51 4.29
CA ARG A 237 14.72 -14.56 3.27
C ARG A 237 14.06 -15.81 3.85
N ASP A 238 14.17 -16.03 5.15
CA ASP A 238 13.59 -17.18 5.85
C ASP A 238 12.19 -16.90 6.42
N GLY A 239 11.61 -15.74 6.11
CA GLY A 239 10.30 -15.32 6.59
C GLY A 239 10.35 -14.25 7.67
N ILE A 240 9.43 -14.32 8.65
CA ILE A 240 9.38 -13.36 9.77
C ILE A 240 10.42 -13.79 10.81
N VAL A 241 11.38 -12.90 11.10
CA VAL A 241 12.48 -13.17 12.08
C VAL A 241 12.27 -12.48 13.41
N GLN A 242 11.58 -11.34 13.43
CA GLN A 242 11.19 -10.64 14.66
C GLN A 242 9.83 -9.97 14.44
N ARG A 243 9.06 -9.83 15.52
CA ARG A 243 7.82 -9.04 15.53
C ARG A 243 7.60 -8.43 16.92
N GLY A 244 7.05 -7.24 16.96
CA GLY A 244 6.77 -6.52 18.21
C GLY A 244 6.66 -5.03 17.98
N LYS A 245 6.59 -4.24 19.07
CA LYS A 245 6.60 -2.78 19.03
C LYS A 245 8.01 -2.25 18.89
N HIS A 246 8.12 -0.99 18.47
CA HIS A 246 9.42 -0.31 18.30
C HIS A 246 10.32 -0.42 19.52
N GLU A 247 9.80 -0.08 20.71
CA GLU A 247 10.58 -0.08 21.95
C GLU A 247 11.01 -1.49 22.38
N GLU A 248 10.12 -2.49 22.19
CA GLU A 248 10.39 -3.89 22.51
C GLU A 248 11.52 -4.45 21.64
N LEU A 249 11.42 -4.19 20.32
CA LEU A 249 12.40 -4.69 19.35
C LEU A 249 13.75 -3.95 19.45
N LEU A 250 13.74 -2.69 19.86
CA LEU A 250 14.98 -1.92 20.04
C LEU A 250 15.73 -2.31 21.32
N ALA A 251 15.01 -2.76 22.36
CA ALA A 251 15.62 -3.21 23.61
C ALA A 251 16.39 -4.53 23.50
N VAL A 252 16.19 -5.27 22.39
CA VAL A 252 16.83 -6.56 22.15
C VAL A 252 17.81 -6.44 20.98
N GLU A 253 19.03 -6.91 21.16
CA GLU A 253 19.99 -7.02 20.05
C GLU A 253 19.45 -8.00 19.00
N GLY A 254 19.37 -7.57 17.73
CA GLY A 254 18.81 -8.39 16.67
C GLY A 254 18.67 -7.66 15.33
N HIS A 255 17.93 -8.29 14.42
CA HIS A 255 17.74 -7.75 13.08
C HIS A 255 17.16 -6.33 13.06
N TYR A 256 16.18 -6.05 13.94
CA TYR A 256 15.54 -4.74 14.00
C TYR A 256 16.49 -3.65 14.49
N SER A 257 17.17 -3.88 15.63
CA SER A 257 18.09 -2.89 16.21
C SER A 257 19.23 -2.58 15.24
N ASN A 258 19.75 -3.59 14.54
CA ASN A 258 20.79 -3.42 13.51
C ASN A 258 20.30 -2.59 12.33
N LEU A 259 19.09 -2.87 11.80
CA LEU A 259 18.48 -2.07 10.72
C LEU A 259 18.22 -0.63 11.16
N TYR A 260 17.71 -0.44 12.38
CA TYR A 260 17.43 0.88 12.93
C TYR A 260 18.72 1.72 13.07
N ASN A 261 19.77 1.15 13.64
CA ASN A 261 21.05 1.83 13.83
C ASN A 261 21.69 2.18 12.47
N ALA A 262 21.72 1.24 11.53
CA ALA A 262 22.25 1.48 10.19
C ALA A 262 21.49 2.61 9.44
N GLN A 263 20.17 2.70 9.62
CA GLN A 263 19.37 3.75 9.01
C GLN A 263 19.58 5.10 9.73
N LYS A 264 19.70 5.11 11.05
CA LYS A 264 20.01 6.32 11.84
C LYS A 264 21.37 6.92 11.50
N GLU A 265 22.34 6.07 11.21
CA GLU A 265 23.71 6.46 10.83
C GLU A 265 23.84 6.81 9.33
N GLY A 266 22.76 6.66 8.55
CA GLY A 266 22.73 7.00 7.13
C GLY A 266 23.39 5.97 6.20
N PHE A 267 23.72 4.78 6.69
CA PHE A 267 24.30 3.69 5.88
C PHE A 267 23.27 3.00 4.98
N ILE A 268 21.99 3.11 5.31
CA ILE A 268 20.88 2.55 4.51
C ILE A 268 19.84 3.66 4.29
N ARG A 269 19.51 3.94 3.03
CA ARG A 269 18.43 4.83 2.62
C ARG A 269 17.18 4.04 2.26
#